data_9742dfb3f720b3e1a8f8865252f9661d
#
_entry.id   9742dfb3f720b3e1a8f8865252f9661d
#
_cell.length_a   1.000
_cell.length_b   1.000
_cell.length_c   1.000
_cell.angle_alpha   90.00
_cell.angle_beta   90.00
_cell.angle_gamma   90.00
#
_symmetry.space_group_name_H-M   'P 1'
#
loop_
_entity.id
_entity.type
_entity.pdbx_description
1 polymer ?
#
loop_
_entity_poly.entity_id
_entity_poly.type
_entity_poly.pdbx_seq_one_letter_code
_entity_poly.pdbx_strand_id
1 'polypeptide(L)'
;MNVLDNKVILITGGLGTLGRSAIKMFLDRGAIVYACDRIPMDAYPATQQLLYQFGEQKFRFMQADVCEESDMISIIDEIESAYGRLDGTYHTVHTNVWKPVLELTLAEWEATIRGTLTSTFVVNKYALPLMIKSGGGSIVNTSSILGQIPSKGCLAYGAGKAGINQFTKVLALDYAQYGIRANVLVPGDFGSTESLAAQSEQAKAAMKDNAMLGRSANADEINEMACFLLSDASSYTTGALFTVDGGFHL
;
A
#
# COMPACT_ATOMS: atom_id res chain seq x y z
N MET A 1 -22.07 0.24 -5.14
CA MET A 1 -22.13 1.17 -3.98
C MET A 1 -20.84 1.95 -3.94
N ASN A 2 -20.90 3.28 -3.87
CA ASN A 2 -19.70 4.14 -3.78
C ASN A 2 -19.22 4.17 -2.32
N VAL A 3 -18.58 3.08 -1.88
CA VAL A 3 -18.15 2.90 -0.47
C VAL A 3 -17.03 3.85 -0.04
N LEU A 4 -16.40 4.55 -1.02
CA LEU A 4 -15.35 5.57 -0.80
C LEU A 4 -15.80 6.97 -1.25
N ASP A 5 -17.11 7.21 -1.35
CA ASP A 5 -17.66 8.43 -1.95
C ASP A 5 -17.06 9.70 -1.33
N ASN A 6 -16.45 10.52 -2.19
CA ASN A 6 -15.77 11.78 -1.86
C ASN A 6 -14.65 11.70 -0.80
N LYS A 7 -14.17 10.51 -0.42
CA LYS A 7 -12.99 10.36 0.44
C LYS A 7 -11.73 10.73 -0.34
N VAL A 8 -10.90 11.60 0.21
CA VAL A 8 -9.58 11.94 -0.33
C VAL A 8 -8.57 10.91 0.18
N ILE A 9 -8.00 10.13 -0.74
CA ILE A 9 -7.11 9.02 -0.42
C ILE A 9 -5.75 9.22 -1.10
N LEU A 10 -4.68 9.22 -0.31
CA LEU A 10 -3.30 9.17 -0.81
C LEU A 10 -2.89 7.72 -1.04
N ILE A 11 -2.48 7.40 -2.28
CA ILE A 11 -1.88 6.11 -2.64
C ILE A 11 -0.40 6.33 -2.95
N THR A 12 0.49 5.73 -2.17
CA THR A 12 1.93 5.76 -2.42
C THR A 12 2.39 4.44 -3.06
N GLY A 13 3.32 4.50 -4.00
CA GLY A 13 3.61 3.37 -4.87
C GLY A 13 2.51 3.15 -5.92
N GLY A 14 1.92 4.25 -6.38
CA GLY A 14 0.75 4.29 -7.25
C GLY A 14 0.94 3.60 -8.60
N LEU A 15 2.18 3.46 -9.08
CA LEU A 15 2.48 2.77 -10.34
C LEU A 15 2.94 1.32 -10.14
N GLY A 16 3.04 0.84 -8.91
CA GLY A 16 3.18 -0.58 -8.59
C GLY A 16 1.93 -1.39 -8.95
N THR A 17 2.02 -2.72 -8.88
CA THR A 17 0.90 -3.61 -9.24
C THR A 17 -0.35 -3.36 -8.39
N LEU A 18 -0.22 -3.25 -7.06
CA LEU A 18 -1.35 -2.89 -6.18
C LEU A 18 -1.83 -1.46 -6.43
N GLY A 19 -0.89 -0.51 -6.57
CA GLY A 19 -1.23 0.91 -6.73
C GLY A 19 -2.08 1.19 -7.96
N ARG A 20 -1.68 0.67 -9.14
CA ARG A 20 -2.45 0.86 -10.38
C ARG A 20 -3.86 0.29 -10.31
N SER A 21 -3.99 -0.92 -9.77
CA SER A 21 -5.30 -1.53 -9.54
C SER A 21 -6.12 -0.71 -8.52
N ALA A 22 -5.51 -0.27 -7.42
CA ALA A 22 -6.18 0.53 -6.39
C ALA A 22 -6.66 1.89 -6.93
N ILE A 23 -5.83 2.61 -7.71
CA ILE A 23 -6.22 3.90 -8.30
C ILE A 23 -7.53 3.74 -9.06
N LYS A 24 -7.58 2.79 -10.00
CA LYS A 24 -8.80 2.54 -10.78
C LYS A 24 -9.98 2.16 -9.89
N MET A 25 -9.80 1.18 -9.01
CA MET A 25 -10.86 0.67 -8.14
C MET A 25 -11.43 1.76 -7.21
N PHE A 26 -10.57 2.58 -6.61
CA PHE A 26 -11.01 3.61 -5.67
C PHE A 26 -11.74 4.75 -6.38
N LEU A 27 -11.26 5.16 -7.57
CA LEU A 27 -11.97 6.12 -8.43
C LEU A 27 -13.35 5.61 -8.84
N ASP A 28 -13.46 4.36 -9.28
CA ASP A 28 -14.74 3.72 -9.64
C ASP A 28 -15.71 3.63 -8.43
N ARG A 29 -15.18 3.68 -7.20
CA ARG A 29 -15.94 3.67 -5.94
C ARG A 29 -16.17 5.05 -5.33
N GLY A 30 -15.91 6.10 -6.11
CA GLY A 30 -16.27 7.47 -5.77
C GLY A 30 -15.18 8.25 -5.03
N ALA A 31 -14.00 7.66 -4.76
CA ALA A 31 -12.91 8.37 -4.11
C ALA A 31 -12.37 9.53 -4.96
N ILE A 32 -11.72 10.44 -4.27
CA ILE A 32 -10.75 11.37 -4.83
C ILE A 32 -9.38 10.76 -4.53
N VAL A 33 -8.59 10.48 -5.56
CA VAL A 33 -7.31 9.81 -5.43
C VAL A 33 -6.17 10.77 -5.72
N TYR A 34 -5.25 10.89 -4.77
CA TYR A 34 -3.93 11.46 -4.99
C TYR A 34 -2.91 10.32 -4.97
N ALA A 35 -2.20 10.10 -6.07
CA ALA A 35 -1.21 9.03 -6.15
C ALA A 35 0.21 9.58 -6.32
N CYS A 36 1.21 8.89 -5.80
CA CYS A 36 2.60 9.20 -6.07
C CYS A 36 3.43 7.94 -6.29
N ASP A 37 4.47 8.09 -7.09
CA ASP A 37 5.50 7.07 -7.34
C ASP A 37 6.79 7.76 -7.77
N ARG A 38 7.94 7.11 -7.57
CA ARG A 38 9.22 7.60 -8.11
C ARG A 38 9.35 7.41 -9.63
N ILE A 39 8.54 6.51 -10.20
CA ILE A 39 8.44 6.30 -11.64
C ILE A 39 7.50 7.36 -12.21
N PRO A 40 7.81 7.97 -13.36
CA PRO A 40 6.92 8.92 -14.00
C PRO A 40 5.69 8.23 -14.59
N MET A 41 4.54 8.94 -14.60
CA MET A 41 3.26 8.35 -14.99
C MET A 41 3.17 7.96 -16.48
N ASP A 42 3.94 8.60 -17.33
CA ASP A 42 4.01 8.28 -18.77
C ASP A 42 4.56 6.87 -19.05
N ALA A 43 5.27 6.27 -18.08
CA ALA A 43 5.64 4.86 -18.13
C ALA A 43 4.44 3.90 -18.11
N TYR A 44 3.24 4.38 -17.72
CA TYR A 44 2.01 3.58 -17.62
C TYR A 44 0.81 4.28 -18.27
N PRO A 45 0.68 4.23 -19.63
CA PRO A 45 -0.37 4.94 -20.38
C PRO A 45 -1.79 4.64 -19.90
N ALA A 46 -2.08 3.40 -19.48
CA ALA A 46 -3.39 3.05 -18.95
C ALA A 46 -3.75 3.80 -17.67
N THR A 47 -2.77 4.02 -16.77
CA THR A 47 -2.97 4.84 -15.57
C THR A 47 -3.11 6.33 -15.93
N GLN A 48 -2.35 6.79 -16.90
CA GLN A 48 -2.45 8.16 -17.40
C GLN A 48 -3.84 8.45 -18.00
N GLN A 49 -4.46 7.47 -18.67
CA GLN A 49 -5.81 7.63 -19.21
C GLN A 49 -6.87 7.91 -18.14
N LEU A 50 -6.64 7.48 -16.90
CA LEU A 50 -7.56 7.76 -15.79
C LEU A 50 -7.65 9.27 -15.48
N LEU A 51 -6.59 10.07 -15.72
CA LEU A 51 -6.66 11.53 -15.62
C LEU A 51 -7.67 12.11 -16.61
N TYR A 52 -7.69 11.61 -17.84
CA TYR A 52 -8.65 12.06 -18.85
C TYR A 52 -10.08 11.59 -18.54
N GLN A 53 -10.22 10.41 -17.98
CA GLN A 53 -11.52 9.82 -17.65
C GLN A 53 -12.17 10.50 -16.44
N PHE A 54 -11.42 10.74 -15.36
CA PHE A 54 -11.95 11.22 -14.09
C PHE A 54 -11.68 12.71 -13.83
N GLY A 55 -10.71 13.30 -14.54
CA GLY A 55 -10.29 14.70 -14.39
C GLY A 55 -9.44 14.95 -13.14
N GLU A 56 -8.73 16.08 -13.14
CA GLU A 56 -7.79 16.46 -12.07
C GLU A 56 -8.45 16.73 -10.71
N GLN A 57 -9.76 16.94 -10.68
CA GLN A 57 -10.50 17.08 -9.44
C GLN A 57 -10.69 15.75 -8.71
N LYS A 58 -10.69 14.63 -9.44
CA LYS A 58 -10.86 13.29 -8.89
C LYS A 58 -9.57 12.47 -8.82
N PHE A 59 -8.62 12.75 -9.74
CA PHE A 59 -7.35 12.04 -9.76
C PHE A 59 -6.20 12.99 -10.00
N ARG A 60 -5.18 12.95 -9.12
CA ARG A 60 -3.89 13.64 -9.29
C ARG A 60 -2.74 12.69 -9.06
N PHE A 61 -1.62 13.00 -9.67
CA PHE A 61 -0.38 12.24 -9.54
C PHE A 61 0.83 13.16 -9.42
N MET A 62 1.73 12.85 -8.50
CA MET A 62 3.04 13.47 -8.36
C MET A 62 4.15 12.42 -8.49
N GLN A 63 5.16 12.69 -9.32
CA GLN A 63 6.37 11.91 -9.30
C GLN A 63 7.19 12.31 -8.07
N ALA A 64 7.40 11.37 -7.13
CA ALA A 64 8.04 11.63 -5.84
C ALA A 64 8.62 10.37 -5.22
N ASP A 65 9.69 10.50 -4.45
CA ASP A 65 10.21 9.43 -3.59
C ASP A 65 9.73 9.63 -2.15
N VAL A 66 8.83 8.79 -1.70
CA VAL A 66 8.27 8.84 -0.33
C VAL A 66 9.28 8.51 0.77
N CYS A 67 10.51 8.15 0.44
CA CYS A 67 11.61 8.08 1.38
C CYS A 67 12.24 9.45 1.67
N GLU A 68 11.91 10.48 0.86
CA GLU A 68 12.39 11.85 1.04
C GLU A 68 11.32 12.70 1.74
N GLU A 69 11.69 13.30 2.87
CA GLU A 69 10.76 14.13 3.65
C GLU A 69 10.25 15.34 2.86
N SER A 70 11.11 15.96 2.04
CA SER A 70 10.73 17.10 1.18
C SER A 70 9.62 16.75 0.20
N ASP A 71 9.68 15.55 -0.39
CA ASP A 71 8.67 15.11 -1.35
C ASP A 71 7.34 14.84 -0.64
N MET A 72 7.38 14.23 0.56
CA MET A 72 6.17 14.03 1.34
C MET A 72 5.54 15.34 1.81
N ILE A 73 6.34 16.35 2.18
CA ILE A 73 5.84 17.69 2.49
C ILE A 73 5.10 18.25 1.28
N SER A 74 5.73 18.22 0.11
CA SER A 74 5.13 18.75 -1.15
C SER A 74 3.81 18.02 -1.50
N ILE A 75 3.75 16.70 -1.33
CA ILE A 75 2.54 15.90 -1.55
C ILE A 75 1.41 16.36 -0.61
N ILE A 76 1.70 16.49 0.69
CA ILE A 76 0.68 16.85 1.67
C ILE A 76 0.21 18.29 1.49
N ASP A 77 1.11 19.22 1.19
CA ASP A 77 0.77 20.63 0.90
C ASP A 77 -0.14 20.74 -0.34
N GLU A 78 0.13 19.95 -1.39
CA GLU A 78 -0.72 19.92 -2.58
C GLU A 78 -2.09 19.29 -2.29
N ILE A 79 -2.16 18.21 -1.52
CA ILE A 79 -3.44 17.61 -1.09
C ILE A 79 -4.24 18.61 -0.26
N GLU A 80 -3.61 19.27 0.70
CA GLU A 80 -4.27 20.28 1.55
C GLU A 80 -4.77 21.46 0.72
N SER A 81 -3.95 21.97 -0.19
CA SER A 81 -4.32 23.08 -1.10
C SER A 81 -5.48 22.72 -2.02
N ALA A 82 -5.48 21.49 -2.57
CA ALA A 82 -6.47 21.05 -3.55
C ALA A 82 -7.80 20.64 -2.93
N TYR A 83 -7.77 20.00 -1.76
CA TYR A 83 -8.93 19.31 -1.18
C TYR A 83 -9.24 19.73 0.27
N GLY A 84 -8.31 20.37 0.96
CA GLY A 84 -8.48 20.81 2.36
C GLY A 84 -8.55 19.68 3.38
N ARG A 85 -8.39 18.42 2.96
CA ARG A 85 -8.54 17.22 3.80
C ARG A 85 -7.79 16.01 3.26
N LEU A 86 -7.52 15.04 4.16
CA LEU A 86 -7.03 13.71 3.82
C LEU A 86 -7.78 12.68 4.67
N ASP A 87 -8.55 11.79 4.04
CA ASP A 87 -9.40 10.80 4.70
C ASP A 87 -8.75 9.44 4.83
N GLY A 88 -7.76 9.16 4.00
CA GLY A 88 -7.07 7.87 4.05
C GLY A 88 -5.74 7.85 3.36
N THR A 89 -4.90 6.89 3.79
CA THR A 89 -3.63 6.56 3.12
C THR A 89 -3.58 5.08 2.80
N TYR A 90 -3.12 4.74 1.61
CA TYR A 90 -2.79 3.38 1.20
C TYR A 90 -1.32 3.33 0.77
N HIS A 91 -0.46 2.80 1.65
CA HIS A 91 0.97 2.72 1.44
C HIS A 91 1.37 1.36 0.89
N THR A 92 1.87 1.31 -0.35
CA THR A 92 2.23 0.06 -1.04
C THR A 92 3.71 -0.04 -1.40
N VAL A 93 4.51 0.99 -1.10
CA VAL A 93 5.94 1.04 -1.43
C VAL A 93 6.73 -0.03 -0.68
N HIS A 94 7.68 -0.63 -1.37
CA HIS A 94 8.68 -1.50 -0.78
C HIS A 94 9.92 -1.57 -1.66
N THR A 95 11.03 -1.98 -1.04
CA THR A 95 12.24 -2.44 -1.73
C THR A 95 12.58 -3.81 -1.19
N ASN A 96 13.04 -4.72 -2.05
CA ASN A 96 13.46 -6.05 -1.63
C ASN A 96 14.79 -6.46 -2.29
N VAL A 97 15.60 -7.15 -1.51
CA VAL A 97 16.80 -7.86 -1.97
C VAL A 97 16.74 -9.27 -1.39
N TRP A 98 16.89 -10.27 -2.26
CA TRP A 98 16.82 -11.68 -1.90
C TRP A 98 18.22 -12.26 -1.79
N LYS A 99 18.79 -12.26 -0.58
CA LYS A 99 20.13 -12.80 -0.30
C LYS A 99 20.20 -13.41 1.10
N PRO A 100 20.96 -14.51 1.29
CA PRO A 100 21.31 -14.98 2.61
C PRO A 100 22.18 -13.93 3.35
N VAL A 101 22.22 -13.98 4.68
CA VAL A 101 22.86 -12.96 5.52
C VAL A 101 24.34 -12.72 5.19
N LEU A 102 25.09 -13.75 4.83
CA LEU A 102 26.51 -13.62 4.51
C LEU A 102 26.78 -12.94 3.16
N GLU A 103 25.80 -12.91 2.28
CA GLU A 103 25.90 -12.31 0.94
C GLU A 103 25.24 -10.92 0.89
N LEU A 104 24.41 -10.58 1.89
CA LEU A 104 23.70 -9.31 1.97
C LEU A 104 24.67 -8.24 2.51
N THR A 105 24.93 -7.21 1.72
CA THR A 105 25.73 -6.07 2.17
C THR A 105 24.93 -5.15 3.09
N LEU A 106 25.64 -4.37 3.93
CA LEU A 106 24.99 -3.36 4.78
C LEU A 106 24.18 -2.35 3.95
N ALA A 107 24.74 -1.91 2.82
CA ALA A 107 24.04 -0.96 1.93
C ALA A 107 22.73 -1.55 1.36
N GLU A 108 22.70 -2.82 0.97
CA GLU A 108 21.48 -3.50 0.51
C GLU A 108 20.47 -3.68 1.64
N TRP A 109 20.95 -4.00 2.85
CA TRP A 109 20.10 -4.03 4.05
C TRP A 109 19.46 -2.66 4.30
N GLU A 110 20.26 -1.60 4.38
CA GLU A 110 19.80 -0.23 4.64
C GLU A 110 18.83 0.25 3.56
N ALA A 111 19.12 0.01 2.28
CA ALA A 111 18.24 0.35 1.16
C ALA A 111 16.89 -0.39 1.26
N THR A 112 16.90 -1.67 1.66
CA THR A 112 15.68 -2.45 1.82
C THR A 112 14.84 -1.95 3.01
N ILE A 113 15.46 -1.69 4.16
CA ILE A 113 14.77 -1.13 5.32
C ILE A 113 14.25 0.29 5.02
N ARG A 114 15.06 1.13 4.34
CA ARG A 114 14.64 2.47 3.93
C ARG A 114 13.40 2.44 3.04
N GLY A 115 13.43 1.63 1.97
CA GLY A 115 12.32 1.54 1.01
C GLY A 115 11.11 0.77 1.53
N THR A 116 11.20 0.07 2.66
CA THR A 116 10.10 -0.74 3.22
C THR A 116 9.57 -0.14 4.52
N LEU A 117 10.38 -0.09 5.57
CA LEU A 117 9.93 0.34 6.90
C LEU A 117 10.07 1.85 7.10
N THR A 118 11.21 2.45 6.69
CA THR A 118 11.41 3.89 6.86
C THR A 118 10.43 4.68 6.00
N SER A 119 10.15 4.24 4.76
CA SER A 119 9.13 4.86 3.91
C SER A 119 7.74 4.86 4.58
N THR A 120 7.37 3.73 5.23
CA THR A 120 6.13 3.66 6.02
C THR A 120 6.10 4.71 7.12
N PHE A 121 7.18 4.87 7.87
CA PHE A 121 7.28 5.91 8.90
C PHE A 121 7.13 7.31 8.30
N VAL A 122 7.86 7.64 7.23
CA VAL A 122 7.85 8.98 6.61
C VAL A 122 6.45 9.32 6.10
N VAL A 123 5.80 8.41 5.36
CA VAL A 123 4.43 8.63 4.85
C VAL A 123 3.46 8.91 6.00
N ASN A 124 3.46 8.08 7.04
CA ASN A 124 2.54 8.27 8.16
C ASN A 124 2.85 9.55 8.95
N LYS A 125 4.13 9.88 9.19
CA LYS A 125 4.56 11.10 9.88
C LYS A 125 3.98 12.36 9.25
N TYR A 126 4.04 12.46 7.92
CA TYR A 126 3.60 13.66 7.21
C TYR A 126 2.10 13.66 6.88
N ALA A 127 1.45 12.51 6.74
CA ALA A 127 0.00 12.42 6.51
C ALA A 127 -0.83 12.73 7.78
N LEU A 128 -0.37 12.31 8.94
CA LEU A 128 -1.10 12.40 10.22
C LEU A 128 -1.59 13.82 10.56
N PRO A 129 -0.80 14.90 10.46
CA PRO A 129 -1.27 16.24 10.82
C PRO A 129 -2.50 16.66 10.02
N LEU A 130 -2.51 16.42 8.68
CA LEU A 130 -3.65 16.74 7.83
C LEU A 130 -4.85 15.83 8.14
N MET A 131 -4.63 14.54 8.40
CA MET A 131 -5.70 13.61 8.80
C MET A 131 -6.34 14.02 10.12
N ILE A 132 -5.55 14.43 11.13
CA ILE A 132 -6.07 14.97 12.40
C ILE A 132 -6.90 16.23 12.15
N LYS A 133 -6.39 17.17 11.35
CA LYS A 133 -7.10 18.39 10.95
C LYS A 133 -8.41 18.07 10.22
N SER A 134 -8.46 16.98 9.47
CA SER A 134 -9.66 16.49 8.76
C SER A 134 -10.71 15.85 9.67
N GLY A 135 -10.40 15.64 10.96
CA GLY A 135 -11.29 15.01 11.93
C GLY A 135 -11.16 13.50 12.04
N GLY A 136 -10.05 12.93 11.55
CA GLY A 136 -9.76 11.49 11.58
C GLY A 136 -9.55 10.89 10.19
N GLY A 137 -9.51 9.57 10.10
CA GLY A 137 -9.32 8.87 8.83
C GLY A 137 -8.87 7.42 8.98
N SER A 138 -8.47 6.81 7.88
CA SER A 138 -8.03 5.41 7.85
C SER A 138 -6.68 5.25 7.16
N ILE A 139 -5.75 4.60 7.86
CA ILE A 139 -4.42 4.27 7.37
C ILE A 139 -4.36 2.77 7.04
N VAL A 140 -3.93 2.43 5.84
CA VAL A 140 -3.65 1.06 5.42
C VAL A 140 -2.19 0.95 5.00
N ASN A 141 -1.39 0.31 5.85
CA ASN A 141 0.00 0.00 5.57
C ASN A 141 0.12 -1.43 5.03
N THR A 142 0.82 -1.61 3.91
CA THR A 142 0.96 -2.94 3.29
C THR A 142 2.19 -3.66 3.82
N SER A 143 1.96 -4.75 4.55
CA SER A 143 2.98 -5.73 4.94
C SER A 143 3.12 -6.83 3.88
N SER A 144 3.32 -8.05 4.30
CA SER A 144 3.39 -9.28 3.51
C SER A 144 3.26 -10.49 4.44
N ILE A 145 2.83 -11.64 3.93
CA ILE A 145 2.98 -12.92 4.64
C ILE A 145 4.44 -13.13 5.07
N LEU A 146 5.42 -12.65 4.30
CA LEU A 146 6.85 -12.74 4.63
C LEU A 146 7.30 -11.82 5.80
N GLY A 147 6.41 -11.02 6.33
CA GLY A 147 6.55 -10.36 7.63
C GLY A 147 6.03 -11.19 8.80
N GLN A 148 5.49 -12.39 8.54
CA GLN A 148 4.94 -13.33 9.53
C GLN A 148 5.59 -14.71 9.45
N ILE A 149 5.89 -15.18 8.24
CA ILE A 149 6.52 -16.49 7.99
C ILE A 149 7.89 -16.32 7.34
N PRO A 150 8.86 -17.20 7.63
CA PRO A 150 10.20 -17.11 7.05
C PRO A 150 10.22 -17.58 5.59
N SER A 151 11.10 -16.96 4.79
CA SER A 151 11.47 -17.45 3.46
C SER A 151 12.96 -17.31 3.23
N LYS A 152 13.57 -18.25 2.51
CA LYS A 152 15.01 -18.23 2.22
C LYS A 152 15.40 -16.96 1.46
N GLY A 153 16.47 -16.29 1.91
CA GLY A 153 16.99 -15.08 1.31
C GLY A 153 16.17 -13.81 1.58
N CYS A 154 15.07 -13.89 2.32
CA CYS A 154 14.13 -12.79 2.56
C CYS A 154 14.45 -11.96 3.83
N LEU A 155 15.72 -11.95 4.28
CA LEU A 155 16.08 -11.41 5.59
C LEU A 155 15.68 -9.94 5.78
N ALA A 156 16.15 -9.04 4.93
CA ALA A 156 15.92 -7.61 5.08
C ALA A 156 14.46 -7.22 4.82
N TYR A 157 13.87 -7.78 3.76
CA TYR A 157 12.47 -7.52 3.43
C TYR A 157 11.52 -8.05 4.51
N GLY A 158 11.72 -9.29 4.96
CA GLY A 158 10.92 -9.90 6.03
C GLY A 158 10.99 -9.09 7.33
N ALA A 159 12.20 -8.65 7.72
CA ALA A 159 12.39 -7.79 8.89
C ALA A 159 11.65 -6.45 8.73
N GLY A 160 11.74 -5.80 7.57
CA GLY A 160 11.01 -4.56 7.27
C GLY A 160 9.50 -4.75 7.36
N LYS A 161 8.96 -5.83 6.75
CA LYS A 161 7.53 -6.13 6.75
C LYS A 161 7.01 -6.53 8.13
N ALA A 162 7.78 -7.27 8.92
CA ALA A 162 7.48 -7.53 10.33
C ALA A 162 7.47 -6.24 11.16
N GLY A 163 8.40 -5.33 10.88
CA GLY A 163 8.43 -3.99 11.49
C GLY A 163 7.17 -3.18 11.22
N ILE A 164 6.63 -3.21 9.99
CA ILE A 164 5.36 -2.56 9.63
C ILE A 164 4.21 -3.09 10.48
N ASN A 165 4.17 -4.40 10.76
CA ASN A 165 3.11 -5.00 11.57
C ASN A 165 3.04 -4.37 12.96
N GLN A 166 4.18 -4.25 13.64
CA GLN A 166 4.24 -3.66 14.99
C GLN A 166 4.09 -2.13 14.93
N PHE A 167 4.75 -1.46 13.98
CA PHE A 167 4.62 -0.02 13.78
C PHE A 167 3.15 0.40 13.67
N THR A 168 2.37 -0.28 12.85
CA THR A 168 0.97 0.08 12.61
C THR A 168 0.08 -0.15 13.84
N LYS A 169 0.37 -1.17 14.67
CA LYS A 169 -0.34 -1.38 15.94
C LYS A 169 -0.11 -0.23 16.93
N VAL A 170 1.15 0.22 17.05
CA VAL A 170 1.48 1.37 17.91
C VAL A 170 0.82 2.63 17.37
N LEU A 171 0.89 2.86 16.05
CA LEU A 171 0.22 3.99 15.41
C LEU A 171 -1.29 4.02 15.70
N ALA A 172 -1.95 2.87 15.61
CA ALA A 172 -3.37 2.73 15.92
C ALA A 172 -3.68 3.13 17.38
N LEU A 173 -2.84 2.71 18.33
CA LEU A 173 -2.99 3.02 19.74
C LEU A 173 -2.81 4.52 20.01
N ASP A 174 -1.76 5.13 19.47
CA ASP A 174 -1.41 6.51 19.73
C ASP A 174 -2.42 7.51 19.14
N TYR A 175 -3.00 7.18 17.97
CA TYR A 175 -3.82 8.12 17.20
C TYR A 175 -5.32 7.81 17.20
N ALA A 176 -5.78 6.77 17.90
CA ALA A 176 -7.21 6.47 18.04
C ALA A 176 -8.01 7.64 18.63
N GLN A 177 -7.43 8.38 19.57
CA GLN A 177 -8.06 9.56 20.20
C GLN A 177 -8.40 10.69 19.20
N TYR A 178 -7.76 10.69 18.03
CA TYR A 178 -8.01 11.65 16.95
C TYR A 178 -8.95 11.09 15.87
N GLY A 179 -9.62 9.97 16.13
CA GLY A 179 -10.49 9.32 15.15
C GLY A 179 -9.74 8.63 14.00
N ILE A 180 -8.45 8.35 14.17
CA ILE A 180 -7.63 7.69 13.16
C ILE A 180 -7.60 6.18 13.43
N ARG A 181 -7.95 5.40 12.42
CA ARG A 181 -7.78 3.96 12.38
C ARG A 181 -6.53 3.62 11.57
N ALA A 182 -5.72 2.67 12.03
CA ALA A 182 -4.57 2.18 11.28
C ALA A 182 -4.55 0.65 11.27
N ASN A 183 -4.51 0.06 10.09
CA ASN A 183 -4.52 -1.39 9.91
C ASN A 183 -3.44 -1.83 8.92
N VAL A 184 -3.06 -3.09 9.02
CA VAL A 184 -2.08 -3.72 8.14
C VAL A 184 -2.80 -4.62 7.15
N LEU A 185 -2.57 -4.40 5.87
CA LEU A 185 -2.88 -5.36 4.82
C LEU A 185 -1.70 -6.31 4.63
N VAL A 186 -1.95 -7.61 4.70
CA VAL A 186 -0.93 -8.67 4.62
C VAL A 186 -1.23 -9.54 3.40
N PRO A 187 -0.77 -9.16 2.20
CA PRO A 187 -0.99 -9.97 1.00
C PRO A 187 -0.08 -11.20 0.96
N GLY A 188 -0.59 -12.26 0.34
CA GLY A 188 0.18 -13.39 -0.15
C GLY A 188 0.83 -13.10 -1.50
N ASP A 189 0.92 -14.14 -2.34
CA ASP A 189 1.38 -13.97 -3.72
C ASP A 189 0.26 -13.41 -4.60
N PHE A 190 0.59 -12.39 -5.39
CA PHE A 190 -0.36 -11.72 -6.27
C PHE A 190 0.32 -11.13 -7.51
N GLY A 191 -0.48 -10.86 -8.52
CA GLY A 191 -0.02 -10.21 -9.74
C GLY A 191 -1.09 -9.37 -10.42
N SER A 192 -0.70 -8.66 -11.50
CA SER A 192 -1.66 -8.13 -12.46
C SER A 192 -2.21 -9.26 -13.34
N THR A 193 -3.33 -9.04 -14.01
CA THR A 193 -3.91 -10.01 -14.94
C THR A 193 -2.88 -10.49 -15.98
N GLU A 194 -2.08 -9.56 -16.51
CA GLU A 194 -1.06 -9.85 -17.51
C GLU A 194 0.09 -10.68 -16.91
N SER A 195 0.58 -10.29 -15.72
CA SER A 195 1.68 -11.01 -15.05
C SER A 195 1.25 -12.43 -14.64
N LEU A 196 0.02 -12.60 -14.16
CA LEU A 196 -0.54 -13.91 -13.83
C LEU A 196 -0.71 -14.81 -15.05
N ALA A 197 -1.16 -14.24 -16.18
CA ALA A 197 -1.25 -14.96 -17.43
C ALA A 197 0.12 -15.42 -17.95
N ALA A 198 1.17 -14.62 -17.70
CA ALA A 198 2.55 -14.90 -18.10
C ALA A 198 3.33 -15.77 -17.10
N GLN A 199 2.74 -16.15 -15.93
CA GLN A 199 3.40 -17.02 -14.96
C GLN A 199 3.82 -18.36 -15.58
N SER A 200 5.03 -18.83 -15.24
CA SER A 200 5.49 -20.16 -15.64
C SER A 200 4.65 -21.26 -14.98
N GLU A 201 4.56 -22.41 -15.64
CA GLU A 201 3.86 -23.58 -15.09
C GLU A 201 4.47 -24.02 -13.74
N GLN A 202 5.78 -23.82 -13.55
CA GLN A 202 6.45 -24.09 -12.27
C GLN A 202 5.95 -23.15 -11.16
N ALA A 203 5.77 -21.85 -11.45
CA ALA A 203 5.23 -20.89 -10.48
C ALA A 203 3.77 -21.22 -10.14
N LYS A 204 2.95 -21.56 -11.15
CA LYS A 204 1.56 -21.98 -10.93
C LYS A 204 1.48 -23.27 -10.09
N ALA A 205 2.35 -24.24 -10.36
CA ALA A 205 2.42 -25.50 -9.59
C ALA A 205 2.82 -25.20 -8.13
N ALA A 206 3.81 -24.33 -7.92
CA ALA A 206 4.20 -23.93 -6.55
C ALA A 206 3.05 -23.30 -5.77
N MET A 207 2.22 -22.45 -6.39
CA MET A 207 1.05 -21.87 -5.73
C MET A 207 -0.04 -22.90 -5.45
N LYS A 208 -0.20 -23.88 -6.34
CA LYS A 208 -1.14 -25.00 -6.11
C LYS A 208 -0.80 -25.81 -4.89
N ASP A 209 0.49 -25.95 -4.55
CA ASP A 209 0.96 -26.71 -3.40
C ASP A 209 1.02 -25.85 -2.11
N ASN A 210 1.21 -24.54 -2.24
CA ASN A 210 1.51 -23.65 -1.12
C ASN A 210 0.31 -22.82 -0.65
N ALA A 211 -0.72 -22.61 -1.46
CA ALA A 211 -1.92 -21.87 -1.11
C ALA A 211 -3.15 -22.77 -1.16
N MET A 212 -4.04 -22.71 -0.16
CA MET A 212 -5.27 -23.51 -0.13
C MET A 212 -6.16 -23.26 -1.34
N LEU A 213 -6.21 -22.01 -1.86
CA LEU A 213 -6.94 -21.66 -3.08
C LEU A 213 -6.22 -22.07 -4.37
N GLY A 214 -4.98 -22.61 -4.27
CA GLY A 214 -4.23 -23.20 -5.38
C GLY A 214 -3.78 -22.22 -6.46
N ARG A 215 -3.75 -20.92 -6.20
CA ARG A 215 -3.35 -19.88 -7.17
C ARG A 215 -2.86 -18.61 -6.50
N SER A 216 -2.13 -17.80 -7.26
CA SER A 216 -1.87 -16.41 -6.91
C SER A 216 -3.16 -15.57 -7.01
N ALA A 217 -3.25 -14.51 -6.23
CA ALA A 217 -4.36 -13.56 -6.29
C ALA A 217 -4.17 -12.56 -7.44
N ASN A 218 -5.28 -12.04 -7.98
CA ASN A 218 -5.24 -10.79 -8.73
C ASN A 218 -5.10 -9.61 -7.76
N ALA A 219 -4.39 -8.55 -8.16
CA ALA A 219 -4.23 -7.35 -7.35
C ALA A 219 -5.57 -6.75 -6.89
N ASP A 220 -6.62 -6.89 -7.70
CA ASP A 220 -7.97 -6.44 -7.34
C ASP A 220 -8.52 -7.17 -6.11
N GLU A 221 -8.25 -8.49 -5.98
CA GLU A 221 -8.69 -9.27 -4.82
C GLU A 221 -8.03 -8.80 -3.52
N ILE A 222 -6.78 -8.36 -3.59
CA ILE A 222 -6.07 -7.74 -2.46
C ILE A 222 -6.66 -6.36 -2.14
N ASN A 223 -6.93 -5.56 -3.17
CA ASN A 223 -7.43 -4.18 -3.03
C ASN A 223 -8.88 -4.11 -2.55
N GLU A 224 -9.69 -5.18 -2.65
CA GLU A 224 -11.01 -5.27 -2.01
C GLU A 224 -10.89 -5.07 -0.50
N MET A 225 -9.91 -5.71 0.14
CA MET A 225 -9.67 -5.52 1.58
C MET A 225 -9.16 -4.10 1.89
N ALA A 226 -8.27 -3.54 1.07
CA ALA A 226 -7.84 -2.15 1.24
C ALA A 226 -9.03 -1.18 1.16
N CYS A 227 -9.92 -1.39 0.19
CA CYS A 227 -11.14 -0.60 0.03
C CYS A 227 -12.07 -0.70 1.25
N PHE A 228 -12.29 -1.91 1.79
CA PHE A 228 -13.04 -2.12 3.03
C PHE A 228 -12.40 -1.35 4.19
N LEU A 229 -11.10 -1.47 4.38
CA LEU A 229 -10.38 -0.83 5.49
C LEU A 229 -10.39 0.71 5.41
N LEU A 230 -10.40 1.28 4.20
CA LEU A 230 -10.51 2.72 3.97
C LEU A 230 -11.94 3.25 4.10
N SER A 231 -12.93 2.38 4.01
CA SER A 231 -14.35 2.75 4.08
C SER A 231 -14.87 2.86 5.52
N ASP A 232 -16.06 3.41 5.68
CA ASP A 232 -16.76 3.49 6.96
C ASP A 232 -17.31 2.12 7.43
N ALA A 233 -17.38 1.13 6.53
CA ALA A 233 -17.74 -0.24 6.88
C ALA A 233 -16.76 -0.88 7.89
N SER A 234 -15.52 -0.36 7.98
CA SER A 234 -14.51 -0.79 8.94
C SER A 234 -14.36 0.16 10.14
N SER A 235 -15.40 0.94 10.47
CA SER A 235 -15.37 2.00 11.50
C SER A 235 -14.95 1.50 12.90
N TYR A 236 -15.12 0.23 13.21
CA TYR A 236 -14.72 -0.39 14.49
C TYR A 236 -13.49 -1.30 14.36
N THR A 237 -12.63 -1.05 13.35
CA THR A 237 -11.50 -1.89 13.00
C THR A 237 -10.21 -1.07 13.00
N THR A 238 -9.31 -1.32 13.97
CA THR A 238 -8.00 -0.66 14.08
C THR A 238 -6.99 -1.57 14.76
N GLY A 239 -5.69 -1.37 14.48
CA GLY A 239 -4.58 -2.13 15.06
C GLY A 239 -4.48 -3.58 14.61
N ALA A 240 -5.21 -3.99 13.59
CA ALA A 240 -5.32 -5.37 13.15
C ALA A 240 -4.50 -5.67 11.88
N LEU A 241 -4.18 -6.95 11.71
CA LEU A 241 -3.55 -7.50 10.52
C LEU A 241 -4.61 -8.24 9.71
N PHE A 242 -4.77 -7.87 8.44
CA PHE A 242 -5.72 -8.48 7.51
C PHE A 242 -4.97 -9.26 6.45
N THR A 243 -4.91 -10.57 6.64
CA THR A 243 -4.24 -11.49 5.72
C THR A 243 -5.16 -11.81 4.55
N VAL A 244 -4.64 -11.61 3.33
CA VAL A 244 -5.31 -11.90 2.06
C VAL A 244 -4.31 -12.68 1.21
N ASP A 245 -4.21 -13.98 1.43
CA ASP A 245 -3.14 -14.84 0.94
C ASP A 245 -3.60 -16.17 0.31
N GLY A 246 -4.91 -16.38 0.22
CA GLY A 246 -5.47 -17.63 -0.29
C GLY A 246 -5.22 -18.84 0.62
N GLY A 247 -4.93 -18.61 1.91
CA GLY A 247 -4.58 -19.67 2.85
C GLY A 247 -3.15 -20.20 2.63
N PHE A 248 -2.20 -19.29 2.42
CA PHE A 248 -0.80 -19.65 2.19
C PHE A 248 -0.17 -20.19 3.49
N HIS A 249 0.14 -21.48 3.52
CA HIS A 249 0.80 -22.20 4.64
C HIS A 249 0.28 -21.84 6.05
N LEU A 250 -0.98 -22.11 6.28
CA LEU A 250 -1.52 -22.15 7.64
C LEU A 250 -1.29 -23.53 8.27
#